data_596c06fbd912348ba41a3975873f3414
#
_entry.id   596c06fbd912348ba41a3975873f3414
#
_cell.length_a   1.000
_cell.length_b   1.000
_cell.length_c   1.000
_cell.angle_alpha   90.00
_cell.angle_beta   90.00
_cell.angle_gamma   90.00
#
_symmetry.space_group_name_H-M   'P 1'
#
loop_
_entity.id
_entity.type
_entity.pdbx_description
1 polymer ?
#
loop_
_entity_poly.entity_id
_entity_poly.type
_entity_poly.pdbx_seq_one_letter_code
_entity_poly.pdbx_strand_id
1 'polypeptide(L)'
;MEKKETMELFEGYLIERENAPATIQKYKTDVRTFFRYMKSRKEFADGDFAEEITKEHLLQYKNWLIEHYALSSVNSMLVALNQYLVCVGLERWKLRRVKTQRKIYEEVPKELNREEYFRLIAAARSEGKERLALMMETMCSTGIRVSELKFFTVENVDSGIVRVWNKGKYRLVVLPEKLCDKLKQYIRDQKLQSGMVFITRNGKAVDRSNIWREMKRLSERAEIPKETVFPHNLRHLFGRNFFHLTKNLVLLADILGHSSMEVTRIYASDGIASWKEKIEQLNLVI
;
A
#
# COMPACT_ATOMS: atom_id res chain seq x y z
N MET A 1 -7.20 -0.58 -35.81
CA MET A 1 -5.93 -0.89 -35.05
C MET A 1 -6.16 -2.13 -34.20
N GLU A 2 -5.36 -3.16 -34.35
CA GLU A 2 -5.53 -4.37 -33.52
C GLU A 2 -5.34 -4.03 -32.03
N LYS A 3 -6.09 -4.70 -31.17
CA LYS A 3 -6.05 -4.52 -29.69
C LYS A 3 -4.65 -4.61 -29.10
N LYS A 4 -3.72 -5.34 -29.74
CA LYS A 4 -2.33 -5.48 -29.33
C LYS A 4 -1.57 -4.18 -29.62
N GLU A 5 -1.71 -3.62 -30.79
CA GLU A 5 -1.08 -2.36 -31.21
C GLU A 5 -1.54 -1.20 -30.34
N THR A 6 -2.83 -1.12 -30.01
CA THR A 6 -3.38 -0.07 -29.12
C THR A 6 -2.81 -0.14 -27.71
N MET A 7 -2.57 -1.36 -27.18
CA MET A 7 -1.97 -1.52 -25.86
C MET A 7 -0.47 -1.24 -25.84
N GLU A 8 0.24 -1.48 -26.95
CA GLU A 8 1.65 -1.11 -27.12
C GLU A 8 1.80 0.40 -27.24
N LEU A 9 0.93 1.06 -28.01
CA LEU A 9 0.86 2.52 -28.10
C LEU A 9 0.62 3.14 -26.71
N PHE A 10 -0.34 2.61 -25.94
CA PHE A 10 -0.63 3.10 -24.60
C PHE A 10 0.53 2.90 -23.63
N GLU A 11 1.27 1.79 -23.74
CA GLU A 11 2.48 1.56 -22.95
C GLU A 11 3.55 2.59 -23.28
N GLY A 12 3.83 2.83 -24.58
CA GLY A 12 4.76 3.87 -25.04
C GLY A 12 4.39 5.25 -24.49
N TYR A 13 3.11 5.64 -24.62
CA TYR A 13 2.58 6.89 -24.09
C TYR A 13 2.82 7.03 -22.57
N LEU A 14 2.65 5.94 -21.79
CA LEU A 14 2.89 5.97 -20.35
C LEU A 14 4.38 6.05 -20.00
N ILE A 15 5.25 5.44 -20.81
CA ILE A 15 6.72 5.51 -20.66
C ILE A 15 7.21 6.94 -20.92
N GLU A 16 6.78 7.57 -22.00
CA GLU A 16 7.11 8.97 -22.32
C GLU A 16 6.72 9.95 -21.22
N ARG A 17 5.68 9.62 -20.45
CA ARG A 17 5.23 10.40 -19.29
C ARG A 17 5.93 10.01 -17.99
N GLU A 18 7.03 9.29 -18.07
CA GLU A 18 7.86 8.88 -16.92
C GLU A 18 7.10 8.13 -15.83
N ASN A 19 6.02 7.40 -16.19
CA ASN A 19 5.28 6.62 -15.22
C ASN A 19 6.13 5.45 -14.69
N ALA A 20 6.04 5.21 -13.38
CA ALA A 20 6.73 4.08 -12.76
C ALA A 20 6.24 2.74 -13.36
N PRO A 21 7.11 1.72 -13.54
CA PRO A 21 6.75 0.43 -14.14
C PRO A 21 5.52 -0.22 -13.52
N ALA A 22 5.37 -0.14 -12.19
CA ALA A 22 4.19 -0.67 -11.48
C ALA A 22 2.90 0.08 -11.84
N THR A 23 2.97 1.39 -12.09
CA THR A 23 1.84 2.21 -12.54
C THR A 23 1.44 1.84 -13.95
N ILE A 24 2.42 1.65 -14.84
CA ILE A 24 2.19 1.22 -16.23
C ILE A 24 1.46 -0.13 -16.26
N GLN A 25 1.94 -1.13 -15.51
CA GLN A 25 1.30 -2.44 -15.44
C GLN A 25 -0.13 -2.37 -14.88
N LYS A 26 -0.32 -1.55 -13.85
CA LYS A 26 -1.66 -1.32 -13.29
C LYS A 26 -2.60 -0.70 -14.31
N TYR A 27 -2.20 0.38 -14.96
CA TYR A 27 -3.04 1.07 -15.94
C TYR A 27 -3.36 0.16 -17.14
N LYS A 28 -2.39 -0.61 -17.62
CA LYS A 28 -2.64 -1.64 -18.65
C LYS A 28 -3.67 -2.67 -18.20
N THR A 29 -3.63 -3.09 -16.94
CA THR A 29 -4.61 -4.04 -16.38
C THR A 29 -6.00 -3.42 -16.29
N ASP A 30 -6.10 -2.19 -15.83
CA ASP A 30 -7.37 -1.44 -15.71
C ASP A 30 -8.01 -1.22 -17.09
N VAL A 31 -7.22 -0.82 -18.11
CA VAL A 31 -7.69 -0.63 -19.49
C VAL A 31 -8.10 -1.97 -20.14
N ARG A 32 -7.40 -3.08 -19.84
CA ARG A 32 -7.84 -4.41 -20.29
C ARG A 32 -9.20 -4.79 -19.70
N THR A 33 -9.51 -4.33 -18.48
CA THR A 33 -10.83 -4.55 -17.87
C THR A 33 -11.90 -3.77 -18.61
N PHE A 34 -11.61 -2.55 -19.04
CA PHE A 34 -12.51 -1.78 -19.93
C PHE A 34 -12.76 -2.51 -21.25
N PHE A 35 -11.71 -3.00 -21.91
CA PHE A 35 -11.88 -3.76 -23.16
C PHE A 35 -12.67 -5.06 -22.98
N ARG A 36 -12.51 -5.75 -21.84
CA ARG A 36 -13.33 -6.93 -21.54
C ARG A 36 -14.80 -6.59 -21.38
N TYR A 37 -15.09 -5.50 -20.66
CA TYR A 37 -16.45 -5.00 -20.53
C TYR A 37 -17.05 -4.67 -21.88
N MET A 38 -16.36 -3.91 -22.73
CA MET A 38 -16.84 -3.58 -24.09
C MET A 38 -17.14 -4.83 -24.92
N LYS A 39 -16.23 -5.82 -24.90
CA LYS A 39 -16.44 -7.11 -25.61
C LYS A 39 -17.63 -7.92 -25.11
N SER A 40 -18.00 -7.82 -23.85
CA SER A 40 -19.18 -8.52 -23.31
C SER A 40 -20.49 -7.96 -23.82
N ARG A 41 -20.48 -6.82 -24.50
CA ARG A 41 -21.65 -6.21 -25.13
C ARG A 41 -21.74 -6.62 -26.58
N LYS A 42 -22.93 -7.05 -26.98
CA LYS A 42 -23.19 -7.57 -28.34
C LYS A 42 -22.87 -6.57 -29.47
N GLU A 43 -22.87 -5.27 -29.14
CA GLU A 43 -22.63 -4.17 -30.08
C GLU A 43 -21.18 -4.08 -30.57
N PHE A 44 -20.22 -4.74 -29.87
CA PHE A 44 -18.77 -4.63 -30.11
C PHE A 44 -18.09 -5.96 -30.44
N ALA A 45 -18.85 -6.95 -30.94
CA ALA A 45 -18.32 -8.30 -31.10
C ALA A 45 -17.19 -8.40 -32.14
N ASP A 46 -17.19 -7.56 -33.20
CA ASP A 46 -16.35 -7.72 -34.39
C ASP A 46 -15.62 -6.44 -34.88
N GLY A 47 -15.64 -5.30 -34.17
CA GLY A 47 -15.15 -4.00 -34.67
C GLY A 47 -13.87 -3.43 -34.02
N ASP A 48 -13.30 -2.40 -34.64
CA ASP A 48 -12.20 -1.58 -34.11
C ASP A 48 -12.73 -0.64 -33.02
N PHE A 49 -12.46 -0.97 -31.76
CA PHE A 49 -13.02 -0.33 -30.58
C PHE A 49 -12.77 1.19 -30.48
N ALA A 50 -11.74 1.72 -31.15
CA ALA A 50 -11.36 3.11 -30.97
C ALA A 50 -12.32 4.07 -31.73
N GLU A 51 -12.89 3.64 -32.84
CA GLU A 51 -13.79 4.45 -33.67
C GLU A 51 -15.26 4.37 -33.18
N GLU A 52 -15.63 3.31 -32.48
CA GLU A 52 -16.99 3.03 -32.02
C GLU A 52 -17.29 3.45 -30.58
N ILE A 53 -16.26 3.84 -29.79
CA ILE A 53 -16.46 4.29 -28.42
C ILE A 53 -17.22 5.61 -28.41
N THR A 54 -18.34 5.68 -27.68
CA THR A 54 -19.09 6.90 -27.43
C THR A 54 -19.01 7.31 -25.96
N LYS A 55 -19.39 8.55 -25.67
CA LYS A 55 -19.48 9.03 -24.28
C LYS A 55 -20.47 8.20 -23.46
N GLU A 56 -21.52 7.72 -24.08
CA GLU A 56 -22.53 6.89 -23.43
C GLU A 56 -21.94 5.54 -22.98
N HIS A 57 -21.18 4.87 -23.81
CA HIS A 57 -20.49 3.63 -23.46
C HIS A 57 -19.56 3.80 -22.26
N LEU A 58 -18.85 4.93 -22.19
CA LEU A 58 -17.98 5.25 -21.07
C LEU A 58 -18.75 5.49 -19.76
N LEU A 59 -19.92 6.13 -19.84
CA LEU A 59 -20.79 6.34 -18.67
C LEU A 59 -21.40 5.02 -18.19
N GLN A 60 -21.82 4.15 -19.10
CA GLN A 60 -22.29 2.81 -18.76
C GLN A 60 -21.20 1.96 -18.10
N TYR A 61 -19.97 2.02 -18.62
CA TYR A 61 -18.81 1.36 -17.98
C TYR A 61 -18.56 1.90 -16.57
N LYS A 62 -18.63 3.23 -16.39
CA LYS A 62 -18.49 3.84 -15.06
C LYS A 62 -19.55 3.34 -14.08
N ASN A 63 -20.81 3.25 -14.50
CA ASN A 63 -21.90 2.73 -13.67
C ASN A 63 -21.66 1.26 -13.32
N TRP A 64 -21.27 0.45 -14.30
CA TRP A 64 -20.89 -0.95 -14.06
C TRP A 64 -19.74 -1.08 -13.05
N LEU A 65 -18.71 -0.21 -13.14
CA LEU A 65 -17.62 -0.20 -12.16
C LEU A 65 -18.13 0.10 -10.75
N ILE A 66 -19.07 1.05 -10.60
CA ILE A 66 -19.65 1.43 -9.29
C ILE A 66 -20.40 0.25 -8.66
N GLU A 67 -21.06 -0.56 -9.46
CA GLU A 67 -21.80 -1.73 -8.99
C GLU A 67 -20.90 -2.90 -8.60
N HIS A 68 -19.71 -3.04 -9.23
CA HIS A 68 -18.87 -4.23 -9.08
C HIS A 68 -17.57 -4.01 -8.28
N TYR A 69 -17.20 -2.77 -7.99
CA TYR A 69 -15.92 -2.45 -7.33
C TYR A 69 -16.08 -1.41 -6.22
N ALA A 70 -15.18 -1.46 -5.24
CA ALA A 70 -15.09 -0.41 -4.23
C ALA A 70 -14.77 0.95 -4.88
N LEU A 71 -15.36 2.05 -4.40
CA LEU A 71 -15.26 3.39 -4.99
C LEU A 71 -13.81 3.89 -5.16
N SER A 72 -12.90 3.50 -4.24
CA SER A 72 -11.46 3.78 -4.37
C SER A 72 -10.84 3.11 -5.60
N SER A 73 -11.24 1.86 -5.87
CA SER A 73 -10.82 1.11 -7.08
C SER A 73 -11.43 1.72 -8.33
N VAL A 74 -12.73 2.05 -8.31
CA VAL A 74 -13.41 2.75 -9.42
C VAL A 74 -12.64 4.02 -9.80
N ASN A 75 -12.35 4.88 -8.84
CA ASN A 75 -11.62 6.12 -9.11
C ASN A 75 -10.21 5.89 -9.68
N SER A 76 -9.54 4.84 -9.24
CA SER A 76 -8.25 4.45 -9.79
C SER A 76 -8.35 3.94 -11.23
N MET A 77 -9.36 3.12 -11.53
CA MET A 77 -9.63 2.61 -12.88
C MET A 77 -10.05 3.73 -13.84
N LEU A 78 -10.84 4.71 -13.37
CA LEU A 78 -11.19 5.89 -14.15
C LEU A 78 -9.98 6.77 -14.48
N VAL A 79 -8.97 6.85 -13.59
CA VAL A 79 -7.71 7.54 -13.90
C VAL A 79 -6.98 6.84 -15.05
N ALA A 80 -6.84 5.52 -14.99
CA ALA A 80 -6.20 4.74 -16.06
C ALA A 80 -6.94 4.89 -17.40
N LEU A 81 -8.28 4.78 -17.38
CA LEU A 81 -9.12 4.97 -18.56
C LEU A 81 -8.95 6.39 -19.14
N ASN A 82 -8.94 7.43 -18.30
CA ASN A 82 -8.76 8.80 -18.77
C ASN A 82 -7.37 9.03 -19.40
N GLN A 83 -6.32 8.35 -18.92
CA GLN A 83 -5.00 8.38 -19.57
C GLN A 83 -5.04 7.69 -20.94
N TYR A 84 -5.76 6.57 -21.03
CA TYR A 84 -5.96 5.88 -22.29
C TYR A 84 -6.75 6.75 -23.29
N LEU A 85 -7.83 7.41 -22.87
CA LEU A 85 -8.60 8.32 -23.73
C LEU A 85 -7.75 9.48 -24.26
N VAL A 86 -6.82 10.00 -23.47
CA VAL A 86 -5.85 11.01 -23.97
C VAL A 86 -4.93 10.41 -25.01
N CYS A 87 -4.40 9.22 -24.77
CA CYS A 87 -3.49 8.53 -25.68
C CYS A 87 -4.09 8.31 -27.07
N VAL A 88 -5.42 8.05 -27.14
CA VAL A 88 -6.13 7.80 -28.39
C VAL A 88 -6.88 9.03 -28.95
N GLY A 89 -6.62 10.24 -28.44
CA GLY A 89 -7.22 11.49 -28.94
C GLY A 89 -8.67 11.73 -28.55
N LEU A 90 -9.17 11.01 -27.51
CA LEU A 90 -10.54 11.09 -27.02
C LEU A 90 -10.65 11.84 -25.68
N GLU A 91 -9.75 12.78 -25.40
CA GLU A 91 -9.68 13.50 -24.12
C GLU A 91 -10.95 14.29 -23.77
N ARG A 92 -11.74 14.72 -24.76
CA ARG A 92 -13.05 15.38 -24.57
C ARG A 92 -14.05 14.50 -23.82
N TRP A 93 -13.85 13.18 -23.82
CA TRP A 93 -14.74 12.21 -23.19
C TRP A 93 -14.26 11.75 -21.80
N LYS A 94 -13.22 12.36 -21.25
CA LYS A 94 -12.78 12.06 -19.88
C LYS A 94 -13.94 11.99 -18.89
N LEU A 95 -13.88 11.02 -18.02
CA LEU A 95 -14.87 10.80 -16.97
C LEU A 95 -14.43 11.48 -15.67
N ARG A 96 -15.37 12.14 -15.00
CA ARG A 96 -15.16 12.67 -13.65
C ARG A 96 -15.09 11.53 -12.66
N ARG A 97 -14.19 11.66 -11.68
CA ARG A 97 -14.14 10.74 -10.54
C ARG A 97 -15.46 10.76 -9.78
N VAL A 98 -15.79 9.64 -9.17
CA VAL A 98 -16.93 9.57 -8.25
C VAL A 98 -16.56 10.32 -6.99
N LYS A 99 -17.38 11.31 -6.61
CA LYS A 99 -17.19 12.00 -5.33
C LYS A 99 -17.50 11.01 -4.21
N THR A 100 -16.49 10.70 -3.42
CA THR A 100 -16.67 9.94 -2.19
C THR A 100 -16.84 10.95 -1.06
N GLN A 101 -17.99 10.93 -0.42
CA GLN A 101 -18.11 11.58 0.88
C GLN A 101 -17.19 10.81 1.82
N ARG A 102 -16.21 11.46 2.41
CA ARG A 102 -15.37 10.83 3.43
C ARG A 102 -16.28 10.42 4.56
N LYS A 103 -16.45 9.15 4.77
CA LYS A 103 -17.03 8.65 5.99
C LYS A 103 -16.01 8.89 7.10
N ILE A 104 -16.13 10.04 7.76
CA ILE A 104 -15.35 10.37 8.96
C ILE A 104 -15.59 9.32 10.06
N TYR A 105 -16.61 8.49 9.88
CA TYR A 105 -17.17 7.56 10.84
C TYR A 105 -17.15 6.09 10.36
N GLU A 106 -16.28 5.74 9.41
CA GLU A 106 -16.10 4.30 9.14
C GLU A 106 -15.59 3.62 10.41
N GLU A 107 -16.19 2.47 10.72
CA GLU A 107 -15.64 1.55 11.70
C GLU A 107 -14.14 1.45 11.47
N VAL A 108 -13.37 1.74 12.49
CA VAL A 108 -11.91 1.63 12.43
C VAL A 108 -11.62 0.22 11.89
N PRO A 109 -10.94 0.10 10.74
CA PRO A 109 -10.65 -1.23 10.20
C PRO A 109 -10.07 -2.08 11.32
N LYS A 110 -10.49 -3.35 11.41
CA LYS A 110 -9.93 -4.28 12.41
C LYS A 110 -8.42 -4.23 12.30
N GLU A 111 -7.79 -3.56 13.24
CA GLU A 111 -6.35 -3.32 13.21
C GLU A 111 -5.69 -4.26 14.20
N LEU A 112 -4.45 -4.62 13.86
CA LEU A 112 -3.60 -5.41 14.73
C LEU A 112 -3.27 -4.60 15.99
N ASN A 113 -3.57 -5.14 17.17
CA ASN A 113 -3.15 -4.56 18.44
C ASN A 113 -1.76 -5.07 18.87
N ARG A 114 -1.25 -4.53 19.99
CA ARG A 114 0.08 -4.85 20.49
C ARG A 114 0.21 -6.31 20.94
N GLU A 115 -0.79 -6.85 21.56
CA GLU A 115 -0.80 -8.24 22.06
C GLU A 115 -0.87 -9.23 20.91
N GLU A 116 -1.73 -8.97 19.94
CA GLU A 116 -1.80 -9.75 18.70
C GLU A 116 -0.49 -9.73 17.92
N TYR A 117 0.16 -8.57 17.85
CA TYR A 117 1.49 -8.46 17.25
C TYR A 117 2.52 -9.35 17.97
N PHE A 118 2.55 -9.35 19.30
CA PHE A 118 3.47 -10.22 20.03
C PHE A 118 3.19 -11.70 19.81
N ARG A 119 1.92 -12.11 19.78
CA ARG A 119 1.54 -13.49 19.43
C ARG A 119 2.00 -13.86 18.03
N LEU A 120 1.87 -12.94 17.05
CA LEU A 120 2.31 -13.16 15.68
C LEU A 120 3.83 -13.38 15.59
N ILE A 121 4.62 -12.58 16.33
CA ILE A 121 6.08 -12.75 16.41
C ILE A 121 6.45 -14.09 17.07
N ALA A 122 5.78 -14.45 18.18
CA ALA A 122 6.00 -15.71 18.88
C ALA A 122 5.65 -16.91 17.97
N ALA A 123 4.56 -16.85 17.24
CA ALA A 123 4.18 -17.87 16.27
C ALA A 123 5.22 -18.04 15.14
N ALA A 124 5.76 -16.94 14.61
CA ALA A 124 6.81 -17.01 13.61
C ALA A 124 8.09 -17.69 14.14
N ARG A 125 8.50 -17.35 15.36
CA ARG A 125 9.68 -17.95 15.99
C ARG A 125 9.48 -19.43 16.32
N SER A 126 8.32 -19.81 16.84
CA SER A 126 8.00 -21.21 17.14
C SER A 126 8.00 -22.13 15.91
N GLU A 127 7.81 -21.54 14.71
CA GLU A 127 7.92 -22.24 13.42
C GLU A 127 9.34 -22.15 12.81
N GLY A 128 10.33 -21.63 13.55
CA GLY A 128 11.70 -21.44 13.03
C GLY A 128 11.80 -20.38 11.93
N LYS A 129 10.81 -19.50 11.78
CA LYS A 129 10.77 -18.44 10.76
C LYS A 129 11.39 -17.14 11.27
N GLU A 130 12.59 -17.19 11.82
CA GLU A 130 13.26 -16.04 12.45
C GLU A 130 13.39 -14.85 11.49
N ARG A 131 13.72 -15.11 10.20
CA ARG A 131 13.75 -14.04 9.19
C ARG A 131 12.42 -13.30 9.07
N LEU A 132 11.30 -14.01 9.07
CA LEU A 132 9.98 -13.42 8.99
C LEU A 132 9.64 -12.63 10.25
N ALA A 133 9.94 -13.17 11.43
CA ALA A 133 9.78 -12.49 12.71
C ALA A 133 10.57 -11.17 12.72
N LEU A 134 11.81 -11.19 12.29
CA LEU A 134 12.67 -10.02 12.26
C LEU A 134 12.24 -8.98 11.22
N MET A 135 11.74 -9.40 10.05
CA MET A 135 11.11 -8.49 9.08
C MET A 135 9.87 -7.80 9.68
N MET A 136 9.02 -8.54 10.40
CA MET A 136 7.84 -7.97 11.07
C MET A 136 8.25 -7.01 12.19
N GLU A 137 9.24 -7.36 13.02
CA GLU A 137 9.79 -6.48 14.06
C GLU A 137 10.36 -5.19 13.44
N THR A 138 11.10 -5.30 12.34
CA THR A 138 11.65 -4.16 11.61
C THR A 138 10.54 -3.22 11.12
N MET A 139 9.51 -3.75 10.48
CA MET A 139 8.39 -2.95 10.00
C MET A 139 7.60 -2.29 11.14
N CYS A 140 7.38 -3.02 12.23
CA CYS A 140 6.59 -2.54 13.37
C CYS A 140 7.34 -1.53 14.24
N SER A 141 8.67 -1.60 14.33
CA SER A 141 9.45 -0.69 15.17
C SER A 141 9.96 0.56 14.45
N THR A 142 9.91 0.58 13.13
CA THR A 142 10.41 1.70 12.31
C THR A 142 9.32 2.34 11.42
N GLY A 143 8.17 1.70 11.30
CA GLY A 143 7.08 2.16 10.44
C GLY A 143 7.39 2.14 8.95
N ILE A 144 8.39 1.41 8.48
CA ILE A 144 8.73 1.30 7.06
C ILE A 144 7.65 0.53 6.26
N ARG A 145 7.63 0.74 4.94
CA ARG A 145 6.84 -0.08 4.02
C ARG A 145 7.56 -1.41 3.75
N VAL A 146 6.81 -2.46 3.49
CA VAL A 146 7.39 -3.78 3.15
C VAL A 146 8.40 -3.71 1.99
N SER A 147 8.16 -2.87 0.99
CA SER A 147 9.09 -2.67 -0.14
C SER A 147 10.40 -1.96 0.25
N GLU A 148 10.47 -1.38 1.43
CA GLU A 148 11.63 -0.65 1.94
C GLU A 148 12.61 -1.56 2.72
N LEU A 149 12.20 -2.80 3.05
CA LEU A 149 13.09 -3.80 3.67
C LEU A 149 14.37 -4.05 2.87
N LYS A 150 14.35 -3.89 1.55
CA LYS A 150 15.53 -4.03 0.68
C LYS A 150 16.64 -3.02 0.96
N PHE A 151 16.33 -1.90 1.62
CA PHE A 151 17.34 -0.89 2.00
C PHE A 151 18.06 -1.20 3.31
N PHE A 152 17.64 -2.25 4.02
CA PHE A 152 18.33 -2.73 5.19
C PHE A 152 19.52 -3.58 4.75
N THR A 153 20.70 -3.00 4.80
CA THR A 153 21.96 -3.66 4.46
C THR A 153 22.80 -3.82 5.71
N VAL A 154 23.80 -4.70 5.65
CA VAL A 154 24.75 -4.93 6.73
C VAL A 154 25.35 -3.60 7.19
N GLU A 155 25.77 -2.78 6.24
CA GLU A 155 26.43 -1.48 6.46
C GLU A 155 25.48 -0.47 7.14
N ASN A 156 24.22 -0.45 6.73
CA ASN A 156 23.22 0.46 7.29
C ASN A 156 22.82 0.07 8.72
N VAL A 157 22.74 -1.23 9.00
CA VAL A 157 22.43 -1.74 10.35
C VAL A 157 23.50 -1.35 11.35
N ASP A 158 24.77 -1.41 10.96
CA ASP A 158 25.88 -1.02 11.82
C ASP A 158 25.84 0.45 12.22
N SER A 159 25.44 1.33 11.30
CA SER A 159 25.31 2.76 11.58
C SER A 159 24.06 3.13 12.41
N GLY A 160 23.11 2.22 12.59
CA GLY A 160 21.81 2.49 13.25
C GLY A 160 20.87 3.40 12.45
N ILE A 161 21.23 3.76 11.21
CA ILE A 161 20.45 4.65 10.34
C ILE A 161 20.34 4.06 8.93
N VAL A 162 19.11 3.80 8.48
CA VAL A 162 18.86 3.31 7.15
C VAL A 162 18.34 4.44 6.25
N ARG A 163 18.99 4.60 5.11
CA ARG A 163 18.60 5.55 4.09
C ARG A 163 17.61 4.90 3.14
N VAL A 164 16.37 5.41 3.11
CA VAL A 164 15.30 4.86 2.30
C VAL A 164 14.96 5.81 1.16
N TRP A 165 14.99 5.29 -0.05
CA TRP A 165 14.60 6.02 -1.26
C TRP A 165 13.30 5.46 -1.82
N ASN A 166 12.26 6.28 -1.96
CA ASN A 166 10.99 5.85 -2.51
C ASN A 166 10.29 6.98 -3.28
N LYS A 167 9.90 6.72 -4.52
CA LYS A 167 9.18 7.67 -5.40
C LYS A 167 9.84 9.05 -5.46
N GLY A 168 11.16 9.11 -5.70
CA GLY A 168 11.90 10.36 -5.79
C GLY A 168 12.13 11.08 -4.44
N LYS A 169 11.69 10.50 -3.32
CA LYS A 169 11.87 11.06 -1.99
C LYS A 169 12.83 10.21 -1.16
N TYR A 170 13.62 10.91 -0.38
CA TYR A 170 14.64 10.35 0.50
C TYR A 170 14.25 10.62 1.95
N ARG A 171 14.37 9.61 2.81
CA ARG A 171 14.23 9.78 4.24
C ARG A 171 15.18 8.90 5.03
N LEU A 172 15.48 9.31 6.23
CA LEU A 172 16.24 8.53 7.19
C LEU A 172 15.29 7.72 8.07
N VAL A 173 15.66 6.49 8.35
CA VAL A 173 14.98 5.61 9.30
C VAL A 173 15.98 5.29 10.41
N VAL A 174 15.67 5.76 11.62
CA VAL A 174 16.47 5.49 12.81
C VAL A 174 16.04 4.14 13.37
N LEU A 175 17.03 3.29 13.67
CA LEU A 175 16.79 1.96 14.23
C LEU A 175 16.86 2.03 15.77
N PRO A 176 15.86 1.48 16.48
CA PRO A 176 15.98 1.27 17.92
C PRO A 176 17.14 0.31 18.23
N GLU A 177 17.88 0.55 19.31
CA GLU A 177 19.06 -0.25 19.71
C GLU A 177 18.76 -1.74 19.76
N LYS A 178 17.66 -2.13 20.41
CA LYS A 178 17.23 -3.54 20.47
C LYS A 178 17.00 -4.18 19.11
N LEU A 179 16.55 -3.39 18.11
CA LEU A 179 16.42 -3.89 16.74
C LEU A 179 17.80 -4.04 16.09
N CYS A 180 18.68 -3.08 16.27
CA CYS A 180 20.07 -3.16 15.78
C CYS A 180 20.74 -4.43 16.28
N ASP A 181 20.66 -4.72 17.57
CA ASP A 181 21.28 -5.91 18.19
C ASP A 181 20.75 -7.21 17.56
N LYS A 182 19.44 -7.31 17.41
CA LYS A 182 18.79 -8.48 16.75
C LYS A 182 19.22 -8.62 15.29
N LEU A 183 19.27 -7.53 14.54
CA LEU A 183 19.71 -7.53 13.16
C LEU A 183 21.18 -7.93 13.04
N LYS A 184 22.05 -7.40 13.90
CA LYS A 184 23.46 -7.78 13.97
C LYS A 184 23.65 -9.25 14.31
N GLN A 185 22.87 -9.78 15.25
CA GLN A 185 22.90 -11.21 15.56
C GLN A 185 22.48 -12.04 14.35
N TYR A 186 21.35 -11.68 13.70
CA TYR A 186 20.88 -12.37 12.49
C TYR A 186 21.92 -12.34 11.36
N ILE A 187 22.58 -11.19 11.14
CA ILE A 187 23.66 -11.03 10.15
C ILE A 187 24.80 -12.02 10.43
N ARG A 188 25.23 -12.14 11.70
CA ARG A 188 26.26 -13.10 12.11
C ARG A 188 25.83 -14.55 11.88
N ASP A 189 24.61 -14.90 12.31
CA ASP A 189 24.06 -16.27 12.20
C ASP A 189 23.91 -16.69 10.73
N GLN A 190 23.53 -15.76 9.85
CA GLN A 190 23.44 -15.99 8.40
C GLN A 190 24.76 -15.81 7.66
N LYS A 191 25.86 -15.46 8.36
CA LYS A 191 27.20 -15.20 7.81
C LYS A 191 27.20 -14.19 6.66
N LEU A 192 26.33 -13.16 6.74
CA LEU A 192 26.25 -12.09 5.75
C LEU A 192 27.42 -11.14 5.93
N GLN A 193 28.20 -10.91 4.86
CA GLN A 193 29.36 -10.02 4.90
C GLN A 193 29.04 -8.60 4.44
N SER A 194 28.09 -8.45 3.50
CA SER A 194 27.69 -7.15 2.92
C SER A 194 26.33 -7.24 2.23
N GLY A 195 25.78 -6.09 1.90
CA GLY A 195 24.55 -5.99 1.13
C GLY A 195 23.26 -6.24 1.92
N MET A 196 22.19 -6.63 1.26
CA MET A 196 20.87 -6.73 1.87
C MET A 196 20.81 -7.80 2.98
N VAL A 197 20.19 -7.44 4.12
CA VAL A 197 19.97 -8.34 5.26
C VAL A 197 18.86 -9.37 4.97
N PHE A 198 17.77 -8.92 4.34
CA PHE A 198 16.61 -9.77 4.08
C PHE A 198 16.63 -10.30 2.65
N ILE A 199 17.28 -11.43 2.47
CA ILE A 199 17.43 -12.10 1.17
C ILE A 199 16.74 -13.46 1.12
N THR A 200 16.40 -13.90 -0.09
CA THR A 200 16.00 -15.27 -0.38
C THR A 200 17.23 -16.20 -0.40
N ARG A 201 17.01 -17.52 -0.48
CA ARG A 201 18.11 -18.49 -0.67
C ARG A 201 18.98 -18.18 -1.89
N ASN A 202 18.44 -17.52 -2.89
CA ASN A 202 19.14 -17.14 -4.13
C ASN A 202 19.73 -15.73 -4.07
N GLY A 203 19.91 -15.12 -2.90
CA GLY A 203 20.51 -13.80 -2.72
C GLY A 203 19.65 -12.61 -3.18
N LYS A 204 18.41 -12.82 -3.62
CA LYS A 204 17.52 -11.75 -4.06
C LYS A 204 16.71 -11.18 -2.90
N ALA A 205 16.30 -9.91 -3.00
CA ALA A 205 15.37 -9.32 -2.05
C ALA A 205 14.09 -10.16 -1.91
N VAL A 206 13.56 -10.25 -0.68
CA VAL A 206 12.33 -11.01 -0.44
C VAL A 206 11.14 -10.26 -1.08
N ASP A 207 10.35 -10.99 -1.89
CA ASP A 207 9.17 -10.43 -2.54
C ASP A 207 8.05 -10.13 -1.53
N ARG A 208 7.39 -8.97 -1.70
CA ARG A 208 6.32 -8.52 -0.81
C ARG A 208 5.14 -9.48 -0.73
N SER A 209 4.83 -10.17 -1.83
CA SER A 209 3.71 -11.12 -1.87
C SER A 209 4.04 -12.39 -1.10
N ASN A 210 5.33 -12.79 -1.07
CA ASN A 210 5.79 -13.89 -0.25
C ASN A 210 5.69 -13.54 1.24
N ILE A 211 6.18 -12.36 1.64
CA ILE A 211 6.05 -11.87 3.03
C ILE A 211 4.58 -11.86 3.45
N TRP A 212 3.71 -11.30 2.62
CA TRP A 212 2.28 -11.26 2.88
C TRP A 212 1.68 -12.66 3.06
N ARG A 213 2.00 -13.62 2.18
CA ARG A 213 1.50 -15.00 2.27
C ARG A 213 2.01 -15.73 3.51
N GLU A 214 3.28 -15.56 3.83
CA GLU A 214 3.87 -16.15 5.03
C GLU A 214 3.24 -15.58 6.31
N MET A 215 3.03 -14.26 6.38
CA MET A 215 2.31 -13.63 7.49
C MET A 215 0.87 -14.15 7.63
N LYS A 216 0.14 -14.27 6.50
CA LYS A 216 -1.24 -14.79 6.51
C LYS A 216 -1.33 -16.23 7.04
N ARG A 217 -0.33 -17.07 6.81
CA ARG A 217 -0.28 -18.45 7.34
C ARG A 217 -0.09 -18.49 8.86
N LEU A 218 0.56 -17.49 9.43
CA LEU A 218 0.76 -17.42 10.87
C LEU A 218 -0.51 -17.03 11.65
N SER A 219 -1.52 -16.46 10.98
CA SER A 219 -2.72 -15.95 11.64
C SER A 219 -3.46 -17.01 12.45
N GLU A 220 -3.58 -18.22 11.91
CA GLU A 220 -4.25 -19.36 12.57
C GLU A 220 -3.51 -19.76 13.85
N ARG A 221 -2.17 -19.92 13.75
CA ARG A 221 -1.34 -20.29 14.91
C ARG A 221 -1.27 -19.21 15.97
N ALA A 222 -1.35 -17.95 15.55
CA ALA A 222 -1.35 -16.80 16.46
C ALA A 222 -2.74 -16.49 17.04
N GLU A 223 -3.78 -17.21 16.60
CA GLU A 223 -5.19 -16.96 16.96
C GLU A 223 -5.60 -15.51 16.67
N ILE A 224 -5.30 -15.03 15.48
CA ILE A 224 -5.56 -13.66 15.05
C ILE A 224 -6.41 -13.69 13.77
N PRO A 225 -7.42 -12.82 13.63
CA PRO A 225 -8.21 -12.72 12.42
C PRO A 225 -7.33 -12.50 11.19
N LYS A 226 -7.48 -13.33 10.18
CA LYS A 226 -6.62 -13.35 8.99
C LYS A 226 -6.63 -12.00 8.24
N GLU A 227 -7.73 -11.30 8.27
CA GLU A 227 -7.91 -9.97 7.67
C GLU A 227 -7.02 -8.90 8.29
N THR A 228 -6.63 -9.02 9.56
CA THR A 228 -5.77 -8.05 10.26
C THR A 228 -4.27 -8.29 10.04
N VAL A 229 -3.89 -9.48 9.59
CA VAL A 229 -2.48 -9.88 9.45
C VAL A 229 -1.95 -9.56 8.05
N PHE A 230 -1.35 -8.38 7.88
CA PHE A 230 -0.67 -7.96 6.64
C PHE A 230 0.36 -6.85 6.95
N PRO A 231 1.39 -6.67 6.10
CA PRO A 231 2.52 -5.77 6.38
C PRO A 231 2.12 -4.33 6.71
N HIS A 232 1.08 -3.81 6.05
CA HIS A 232 0.67 -2.42 6.27
C HIS A 232 0.10 -2.19 7.68
N ASN A 233 -0.54 -3.21 8.29
CA ASN A 233 -1.04 -3.14 9.66
C ASN A 233 0.08 -3.03 10.70
N LEU A 234 1.27 -3.58 10.45
CA LEU A 234 2.44 -3.37 11.31
C LEU A 234 2.87 -1.90 11.31
N ARG A 235 2.83 -1.26 10.15
CA ARG A 235 3.10 0.18 10.05
C ARG A 235 2.00 1.02 10.70
N HIS A 236 0.74 0.60 10.61
CA HIS A 236 -0.36 1.25 11.33
C HIS A 236 -0.17 1.14 12.85
N LEU A 237 0.20 -0.04 13.34
CA LEU A 237 0.50 -0.24 14.76
C LEU A 237 1.64 0.69 15.24
N PHE A 238 2.73 0.80 14.46
CA PHE A 238 3.78 1.78 14.74
C PHE A 238 3.23 3.20 14.80
N GLY A 239 2.50 3.62 13.77
CA GLY A 239 2.00 4.99 13.65
C GLY A 239 1.08 5.39 14.80
N ARG A 240 0.20 4.49 15.23
CA ARG A 240 -0.67 4.71 16.40
C ARG A 240 0.11 4.83 17.70
N ASN A 241 0.98 3.85 17.98
CA ASN A 241 1.76 3.89 19.22
C ASN A 241 2.65 5.14 19.29
N PHE A 242 3.26 5.51 18.16
CA PHE A 242 4.07 6.71 18.08
C PHE A 242 3.24 7.99 18.29
N PHE A 243 2.07 8.07 17.65
CA PHE A 243 1.16 9.21 17.84
C PHE A 243 0.62 9.26 19.29
N HIS A 244 0.24 8.12 19.88
CA HIS A 244 -0.22 8.07 21.26
C HIS A 244 0.85 8.59 22.24
N LEU A 245 2.12 8.25 21.99
CA LEU A 245 3.25 8.68 22.81
C LEU A 245 3.56 10.17 22.64
N THR A 246 3.60 10.66 21.40
CA THR A 246 4.13 12.00 21.09
C THR A 246 3.06 13.07 20.90
N LYS A 247 1.83 12.67 20.56
CA LYS A 247 0.72 13.55 20.13
C LYS A 247 1.09 14.49 18.97
N ASN A 248 2.17 14.20 18.24
CA ASN A 248 2.72 15.03 17.19
C ASN A 248 2.56 14.38 15.81
N LEU A 249 1.54 14.82 15.05
CA LEU A 249 1.25 14.34 13.71
C LEU A 249 2.30 14.76 12.67
N VAL A 250 2.91 15.92 12.84
CA VAL A 250 3.94 16.42 11.90
C VAL A 250 5.15 15.50 11.97
N LEU A 251 5.66 15.28 13.18
CA LEU A 251 6.80 14.38 13.41
C LEU A 251 6.50 12.96 12.90
N LEU A 252 5.29 12.45 13.13
CA LEU A 252 4.87 11.14 12.61
C LEU A 252 4.87 11.11 11.07
N ALA A 253 4.35 12.17 10.42
CA ALA A 253 4.35 12.27 8.97
C ALA A 253 5.77 12.25 8.39
N ASP A 254 6.70 12.96 9.00
CA ASP A 254 8.12 13.00 8.61
C ASP A 254 8.76 11.62 8.73
N ILE A 255 8.61 10.97 9.88
CA ILE A 255 9.15 9.62 10.13
C ILE A 255 8.59 8.60 9.13
N LEU A 256 7.28 8.64 8.88
CA LEU A 256 6.64 7.76 7.91
C LEU A 256 6.93 8.13 6.45
N GLY A 257 7.41 9.34 6.17
CA GLY A 257 7.62 9.85 4.81
C GLY A 257 6.30 9.99 4.05
N HIS A 258 5.30 10.61 4.68
CA HIS A 258 4.04 10.95 4.05
C HIS A 258 4.17 12.30 3.32
N SER A 259 3.73 12.35 2.07
CA SER A 259 3.73 13.60 1.29
C SER A 259 2.55 14.52 1.60
N SER A 260 1.58 14.04 2.36
CA SER A 260 0.39 14.78 2.77
C SER A 260 0.05 14.42 4.22
N MET A 261 -0.18 15.44 5.04
CA MET A 261 -0.66 15.28 6.42
C MET A 261 -1.98 14.52 6.50
N GLU A 262 -2.77 14.59 5.44
CA GLU A 262 -4.04 13.92 5.34
C GLU A 262 -3.95 12.39 5.48
N VAL A 263 -2.86 11.80 4.94
CA VAL A 263 -2.59 10.36 5.09
C VAL A 263 -2.25 10.01 6.54
N THR A 264 -1.69 10.96 7.30
CA THR A 264 -1.31 10.76 8.70
C THR A 264 -2.48 10.95 9.66
N ARG A 265 -3.53 11.68 9.26
CA ARG A 265 -4.73 11.92 10.09
C ARG A 265 -5.43 10.66 10.56
N ILE A 266 -5.31 9.55 9.84
CA ILE A 266 -5.89 8.25 10.25
C ILE A 266 -5.37 7.78 11.61
N TYR A 267 -4.16 8.18 12.02
CA TYR A 267 -3.58 7.82 13.32
C TYR A 267 -4.08 8.70 14.47
N ALA A 268 -4.65 9.86 14.15
CA ALA A 268 -5.24 10.79 15.11
C ALA A 268 -6.77 10.74 15.15
N SER A 269 -7.40 9.94 14.26
CA SER A 269 -8.85 9.81 14.25
C SER A 269 -9.28 8.91 15.42
N ASP A 270 -9.63 9.55 16.50
CA ASP A 270 -10.40 8.93 17.57
C ASP A 270 -11.85 8.78 17.06
N GLY A 271 -12.51 7.66 17.31
CA GLY A 271 -13.91 7.45 16.92
C GLY A 271 -14.89 8.44 17.58
N ILE A 272 -16.15 8.42 17.15
CA ILE A 272 -17.22 9.31 17.69
C ILE A 272 -17.28 9.28 19.21
N ALA A 273 -17.04 8.11 19.84
CA ALA A 273 -17.05 7.97 21.29
C ALA A 273 -16.04 8.89 21.99
N SER A 274 -14.83 8.96 21.45
CA SER A 274 -13.79 9.87 21.99
C SER A 274 -14.11 11.35 21.73
N TRP A 275 -14.77 11.65 20.61
CA TRP A 275 -15.22 13.03 20.36
C TRP A 275 -16.29 13.45 21.35
N LYS A 276 -17.26 12.57 21.63
CA LYS A 276 -18.29 12.82 22.64
C LYS A 276 -17.66 13.12 24.00
N GLU A 277 -16.77 12.27 24.46
CA GLU A 277 -16.06 12.47 25.72
C GLU A 277 -15.31 13.81 25.77
N LYS A 278 -14.57 14.17 24.71
CA LYS A 278 -13.83 15.44 24.62
C LYS A 278 -14.76 16.64 24.56
N ILE A 279 -15.89 16.55 23.87
CA ILE A 279 -16.89 17.62 23.80
C ILE A 279 -17.54 17.83 25.17
N GLU A 280 -17.87 16.74 25.87
CA GLU A 280 -18.39 16.82 27.25
C GLU A 280 -17.40 17.52 28.21
N GLN A 281 -16.10 17.21 28.07
CA GLN A 281 -15.04 17.84 28.87
C GLN A 281 -14.88 19.36 28.61
N LEU A 282 -15.34 19.88 27.46
CA LEU A 282 -15.30 21.33 27.18
C LEU A 282 -16.20 22.13 28.13
N ASN A 283 -17.26 21.51 28.65
CA ASN A 283 -18.19 22.12 29.61
C ASN A 283 -18.68 23.51 29.21
N LEU A 284 -19.03 23.69 27.94
CA LEU A 284 -19.45 24.98 27.38
C LEU A 284 -20.96 25.21 27.38
N VAL A 285 -21.75 24.29 27.96
CA VAL A 285 -23.18 24.46 28.13
C VAL A 285 -23.42 25.01 29.53
N ILE A 286 -24.10 26.18 29.62
CA ILE A 286 -24.46 26.88 30.86
C ILE A 286 -25.85 26.43 31.31
#